data_040c28037fb57e72eed0d8343df97b22
#
_entry.id   040c28037fb57e72eed0d8343df97b22
#
_cell.length_a   1.000
_cell.length_b   1.000
_cell.length_c   1.000
_cell.angle_alpha   90.00
_cell.angle_beta   90.00
_cell.angle_gamma   90.00
#
_symmetry.space_group_name_H-M   'P 1'
#
loop_
_entity.id
_entity.type
_entity.pdbx_description
1 polymer ?
#
loop_
_entity_poly.entity_id
_entity_poly.type
_entity_poly.pdbx_seq_one_letter_code
_entity_poly.pdbx_strand_id
1 'polypeptide(L)'
;DRLTAQTAYILAVYRYRPEAVEAIERMIERYAAERRDTLGTVGPHARITGARFIREVNIGKGATIDGASLLENGTVCAGAYVGIDVQARDFIAAEGARIDGGTLLERCFAGECCTLDKHFTAVDSLFFANSHCENGEAVSIFAGPYTVSHHKSSLLIAGMFSFFNAGSGANQSNHLFKSGAVHQSVHLRGCKFGSGTYIMAPAIEGPFTLVLGRHTQHHDTSAFPFSYLMEQDGRSALMPGANLTSYGTVRDIGKWPERDRRTVKRDRINFEEYNPYLAGGMIDAVNTLNSLAEAHPDAESYVHNHALIRSTQLQRGLKLYNKAIVASLGAMLRNGEPGRADGTGRWNDVAGQYVPRREVKRILDAIANGGIDSLEGIDRAFDRIAADYDHYARSWAEGVLAQLLGHAPSPEEIAEAVTAGERTRETLRKSAEDDRARDCSPAMAVGYGVDADSEEEKMQDYHTVRGIR
;
A
#
# COMPACT_ATOMS: atom_id res chain seq x y z
N ASP A 1 16.62 1.26 14.72
CA ASP A 1 15.91 0.00 14.91
C ASP A 1 14.43 0.16 15.30
N ARG A 2 14.00 1.35 15.77
CA ARG A 2 12.62 1.65 16.17
C ARG A 2 11.79 2.45 15.15
N LEU A 3 12.28 2.64 13.95
CA LEU A 3 11.53 3.37 12.93
C LEU A 3 10.24 2.60 12.59
N THR A 4 9.09 3.28 12.70
CA THR A 4 7.80 2.76 12.26
C THR A 4 7.37 3.41 10.96
N ALA A 5 6.54 2.73 10.19
CA ALA A 5 5.98 3.27 8.96
C ALA A 5 5.22 4.58 9.21
N GLN A 6 4.54 4.71 10.36
CA GLN A 6 3.79 5.91 10.75
C GLN A 6 4.72 7.10 11.02
N THR A 7 5.80 6.91 11.79
CA THR A 7 6.78 7.98 12.06
C THR A 7 7.47 8.41 10.78
N ALA A 8 7.91 7.45 9.96
CA ALA A 8 8.53 7.73 8.67
C ALA A 8 7.57 8.46 7.71
N TYR A 9 6.28 8.09 7.72
CA TYR A 9 5.26 8.77 6.94
C TYR A 9 5.13 10.25 7.34
N ILE A 10 5.13 10.56 8.65
CA ILE A 10 5.10 11.94 9.12
C ILE A 10 6.30 12.71 8.55
N LEU A 11 7.51 12.18 8.69
CA LEU A 11 8.73 12.83 8.19
C LEU A 11 8.70 13.03 6.67
N ALA A 12 8.18 12.07 5.92
CA ALA A 12 8.15 12.11 4.46
C ALA A 12 7.03 13.00 3.89
N VAL A 13 5.86 13.09 4.55
CA VAL A 13 4.66 13.73 3.99
C VAL A 13 4.38 15.09 4.62
N TYR A 14 4.69 15.26 5.92
CA TYR A 14 4.39 16.49 6.66
C TYR A 14 5.58 17.47 6.73
N ARG A 15 6.45 17.49 5.73
CA ARG A 15 7.61 18.41 5.62
C ARG A 15 7.23 19.90 5.73
N TYR A 16 5.99 20.23 5.45
CA TYR A 16 5.43 21.58 5.63
C TYR A 16 5.00 21.90 7.07
N ARG A 17 5.32 21.02 8.03
CA ARG A 17 5.16 21.19 9.49
C ARG A 17 6.53 21.10 10.16
N PRO A 18 7.44 22.07 9.89
CA PRO A 18 8.84 21.98 10.31
C PRO A 18 9.00 21.78 11.82
N GLU A 19 8.18 22.40 12.65
CA GLU A 19 8.29 22.32 14.13
C GLU A 19 8.08 20.86 14.60
N ALA A 20 7.15 20.13 13.99
CA ALA A 20 6.91 18.72 14.30
C ALA A 20 8.03 17.84 13.76
N VAL A 21 8.49 18.08 12.53
CA VAL A 21 9.59 17.32 11.91
C VAL A 21 10.87 17.47 12.71
N GLU A 22 11.30 18.69 13.02
CA GLU A 22 12.48 18.98 13.84
C GLU A 22 12.40 18.36 15.26
N ALA A 23 11.17 18.34 15.85
CA ALA A 23 10.98 17.69 17.13
C ALA A 23 11.20 16.18 17.04
N ILE A 24 10.71 15.52 15.98
CA ILE A 24 10.93 14.09 15.74
C ILE A 24 12.42 13.83 15.48
N GLU A 25 13.08 14.64 14.68
CA GLU A 25 14.53 14.52 14.42
C GLU A 25 15.33 14.59 15.73
N ARG A 26 15.02 15.55 16.61
CA ARG A 26 15.65 15.61 17.96
C ARG A 26 15.36 14.37 18.82
N MET A 27 14.16 13.78 18.72
CA MET A 27 13.85 12.52 19.42
C MET A 27 14.69 11.37 18.87
N ILE A 28 14.87 11.30 17.54
CA ILE A 28 15.69 10.28 16.88
C ILE A 28 17.17 10.43 17.28
N GLU A 29 17.68 11.66 17.23
CA GLU A 29 19.08 11.95 17.64
C GLU A 29 19.35 11.56 19.10
N ARG A 30 18.46 11.92 20.01
CA ARG A 30 18.54 11.53 21.43
C ARG A 30 18.50 10.01 21.59
N TYR A 31 17.56 9.35 20.94
CA TYR A 31 17.45 7.89 20.94
C TYR A 31 18.73 7.22 20.42
N ALA A 32 19.29 7.73 19.33
CA ALA A 32 20.53 7.21 18.74
C ALA A 32 21.75 7.47 19.67
N ALA A 33 21.84 8.65 20.27
CA ALA A 33 22.93 9.01 21.17
C ALA A 33 22.96 8.12 22.42
N GLU A 34 21.81 7.78 23.00
CA GLU A 34 21.69 6.87 24.15
C GLU A 34 22.15 5.44 23.85
N ARG A 35 22.19 5.04 22.58
CA ARG A 35 22.52 3.68 22.12
C ARG A 35 23.85 3.59 21.39
N ARG A 36 24.47 4.73 21.15
CA ARG A 36 25.79 4.75 20.50
C ARG A 36 26.82 4.18 21.44
N ASP A 37 27.60 3.20 20.96
CA ASP A 37 28.75 2.64 21.63
C ASP A 37 29.95 2.69 20.70
N THR A 38 31.13 2.52 21.27
CA THR A 38 32.41 2.46 20.55
C THR A 38 32.70 1.09 19.96
N LEU A 39 31.96 0.08 20.40
CA LEU A 39 32.09 -1.31 19.97
C LEU A 39 30.77 -1.84 19.44
N GLY A 40 30.82 -2.56 18.32
CA GLY A 40 29.69 -3.39 17.86
C GLY A 40 29.42 -4.50 18.87
N THR A 41 28.14 -4.91 18.95
CA THR A 41 27.71 -5.96 19.87
C THR A 41 27.24 -7.20 19.12
N VAL A 42 27.45 -8.37 19.75
CA VAL A 42 26.89 -9.66 19.25
C VAL A 42 26.01 -10.24 20.35
N GLY A 43 24.73 -10.30 20.07
CA GLY A 43 23.70 -10.77 21.00
C GLY A 43 23.75 -12.29 21.21
N PRO A 44 23.09 -12.81 22.28
CA PRO A 44 23.08 -14.23 22.57
C PRO A 44 22.42 -15.04 21.44
N HIS A 45 22.98 -16.23 21.18
CA HIS A 45 22.51 -17.15 20.12
C HIS A 45 22.61 -16.62 18.69
N ALA A 46 23.32 -15.51 18.46
CA ALA A 46 23.63 -15.05 17.11
C ALA A 46 24.60 -16.05 16.43
N ARG A 47 24.42 -16.26 15.13
CA ARG A 47 25.25 -17.14 14.32
C ARG A 47 25.93 -16.34 13.22
N ILE A 48 27.25 -16.46 13.12
CA ILE A 48 28.03 -15.80 12.08
C ILE A 48 28.90 -16.89 11.42
N THR A 49 28.67 -17.13 10.15
CA THR A 49 29.39 -18.13 9.37
C THR A 49 29.79 -17.55 8.01
N GLY A 50 31.00 -17.80 7.56
CA GLY A 50 31.49 -17.49 6.21
C GLY A 50 31.49 -16.02 5.80
N ALA A 51 31.22 -15.07 6.70
CA ALA A 51 31.26 -13.66 6.39
C ALA A 51 32.69 -13.18 6.12
N ARG A 52 32.86 -12.33 5.09
CA ARG A 52 34.19 -11.81 4.72
C ARG A 52 34.57 -10.57 5.51
N PHE A 53 33.63 -9.65 5.68
CA PHE A 53 33.88 -8.37 6.32
C PHE A 53 32.68 -7.89 7.12
N ILE A 54 32.87 -7.68 8.43
CA ILE A 54 31.87 -7.08 9.34
C ILE A 54 32.57 -6.00 10.14
N ARG A 55 32.10 -4.76 10.05
CA ARG A 55 32.63 -3.60 10.77
C ARG A 55 31.51 -2.71 11.29
N GLU A 56 31.58 -2.36 12.58
CA GLU A 56 30.61 -1.45 13.21
C GLU A 56 29.16 -1.90 13.03
N VAL A 57 28.91 -3.19 13.28
CA VAL A 57 27.58 -3.79 13.15
C VAL A 57 27.11 -4.32 14.49
N ASN A 58 25.92 -3.89 14.92
CA ASN A 58 25.21 -4.50 16.04
C ASN A 58 24.40 -5.70 15.56
N ILE A 59 24.65 -6.87 16.16
CA ILE A 59 24.00 -8.12 15.79
C ILE A 59 23.11 -8.58 16.95
N GLY A 60 21.81 -8.61 16.73
CA GLY A 60 20.79 -8.91 17.73
C GLY A 60 20.73 -10.39 18.13
N LYS A 61 19.95 -10.66 19.18
CA LYS A 61 19.70 -12.01 19.69
C LYS A 61 19.15 -12.93 18.60
N GLY A 62 19.78 -14.10 18.39
CA GLY A 62 19.32 -15.11 17.45
C GLY A 62 19.40 -14.69 15.98
N ALA A 63 20.04 -13.57 15.67
CA ALA A 63 20.28 -13.14 14.29
C ALA A 63 21.28 -14.09 13.61
N THR A 64 21.16 -14.23 12.29
CA THR A 64 22.04 -15.10 11.51
C THR A 64 22.69 -14.30 10.39
N ILE A 65 24.02 -14.35 10.32
CA ILE A 65 24.82 -13.87 9.20
C ILE A 65 25.50 -15.10 8.57
N ASP A 66 25.18 -15.37 7.31
CA ASP A 66 25.66 -16.58 6.62
C ASP A 66 26.20 -16.24 5.23
N GLY A 67 27.52 -16.10 5.12
CA GLY A 67 28.22 -15.85 3.86
C GLY A 67 28.15 -14.42 3.34
N ALA A 68 27.82 -13.42 4.16
CA ALA A 68 27.79 -12.03 3.73
C ALA A 68 29.18 -11.55 3.29
N SER A 69 29.25 -10.80 2.18
CA SER A 69 30.50 -10.27 1.64
C SER A 69 30.94 -8.99 2.35
N LEU A 70 30.02 -8.09 2.70
CA LEU A 70 30.32 -6.83 3.38
C LEU A 70 29.15 -6.37 4.23
N LEU A 71 29.37 -6.17 5.52
CA LEU A 71 28.44 -5.47 6.41
C LEU A 71 29.20 -4.36 7.14
N GLU A 72 28.73 -3.13 6.98
CA GLU A 72 29.41 -1.95 7.51
C GLU A 72 28.41 -0.92 8.05
N ASN A 73 28.67 -0.42 9.26
CA ASN A 73 27.86 0.59 9.93
C ASN A 73 26.36 0.22 9.92
N GLY A 74 25.99 -0.83 10.67
CA GLY A 74 24.62 -1.34 10.59
C GLY A 74 24.09 -1.98 11.85
N THR A 75 22.81 -2.32 11.79
CA THR A 75 22.12 -3.08 12.82
C THR A 75 21.38 -4.25 12.20
N VAL A 76 21.64 -5.46 12.66
CA VAL A 76 20.90 -6.67 12.35
C VAL A 76 20.11 -7.04 13.61
N CYS A 77 18.81 -6.73 13.62
CA CYS A 77 17.94 -6.93 14.78
C CYS A 77 17.71 -8.41 15.11
N ALA A 78 17.00 -8.66 16.21
CA ALA A 78 16.77 -10.02 16.70
C ALA A 78 16.06 -10.90 15.65
N GLY A 79 16.59 -12.11 15.42
CA GLY A 79 16.04 -13.08 14.47
C GLY A 79 16.11 -12.67 13.00
N ALA A 80 16.78 -11.56 12.66
CA ALA A 80 17.01 -11.20 11.26
C ALA A 80 18.07 -12.11 10.62
N TYR A 81 18.00 -12.25 9.31
CA TYR A 81 18.89 -13.07 8.51
C TYR A 81 19.58 -12.22 7.43
N VAL A 82 20.90 -12.33 7.36
CA VAL A 82 21.72 -11.72 6.29
C VAL A 82 22.54 -12.83 5.63
N GLY A 83 22.26 -13.11 4.37
CA GLY A 83 22.75 -14.27 3.66
C GLY A 83 23.91 -14.04 2.71
N ILE A 84 24.06 -14.98 1.78
CA ILE A 84 25.22 -15.13 0.91
C ILE A 84 25.40 -13.91 0.01
N ASP A 85 26.65 -13.47 -0.09
CA ASP A 85 27.14 -12.38 -0.95
C ASP A 85 26.46 -11.00 -0.75
N VAL A 86 25.69 -10.84 0.32
CA VAL A 86 25.09 -9.54 0.67
C VAL A 86 26.18 -8.51 0.94
N GLN A 87 26.00 -7.30 0.40
CA GLN A 87 26.77 -6.12 0.71
C GLN A 87 25.82 -5.02 1.22
N ALA A 88 26.01 -4.59 2.46
CA ALA A 88 25.18 -3.56 3.06
C ALA A 88 26.03 -2.54 3.84
N ARG A 89 25.78 -1.25 3.57
CA ARG A 89 26.37 -0.12 4.28
C ARG A 89 25.29 0.81 4.78
N ASP A 90 25.50 1.38 5.98
CA ASP A 90 24.56 2.32 6.61
C ASP A 90 23.12 1.72 6.62
N PHE A 91 22.97 0.54 7.22
CA PHE A 91 21.74 -0.23 7.09
C PHE A 91 21.15 -0.66 8.43
N ILE A 92 19.84 -0.88 8.42
CA ILE A 92 19.12 -1.54 9.50
C ILE A 92 18.28 -2.68 8.91
N ALA A 93 18.47 -3.89 9.42
CA ALA A 93 17.60 -5.04 9.20
C ALA A 93 16.80 -5.30 10.48
N ALA A 94 15.50 -4.96 10.46
CA ALA A 94 14.61 -5.10 11.61
C ALA A 94 14.29 -6.57 11.92
N GLU A 95 13.50 -6.82 12.97
CA GLU A 95 13.20 -8.17 13.46
C GLU A 95 12.57 -9.05 12.37
N GLY A 96 13.16 -10.22 12.16
CA GLY A 96 12.72 -11.18 11.17
C GLY A 96 12.93 -10.76 9.71
N ALA A 97 13.61 -9.64 9.45
CA ALA A 97 14.00 -9.26 8.09
C ALA A 97 14.97 -10.29 7.49
N ARG A 98 14.84 -10.52 6.20
CA ARG A 98 15.70 -11.40 5.42
C ARG A 98 16.33 -10.62 4.27
N ILE A 99 17.65 -10.51 4.28
CA ILE A 99 18.44 -9.91 3.20
C ILE A 99 19.35 -11.01 2.67
N ASP A 100 19.25 -11.37 1.39
CA ASP A 100 19.95 -12.56 0.88
C ASP A 100 20.36 -12.41 -0.60
N GLY A 101 20.99 -13.45 -1.15
CA GLY A 101 21.19 -13.66 -2.57
C GLY A 101 21.92 -12.53 -3.30
N GLY A 102 23.00 -12.01 -2.74
CA GLY A 102 23.82 -10.97 -3.38
C GLY A 102 23.15 -9.58 -3.43
N THR A 103 22.19 -9.30 -2.55
CA THR A 103 21.54 -8.00 -2.41
C THR A 103 22.53 -6.91 -2.04
N LEU A 104 22.40 -5.72 -2.65
CA LEU A 104 23.23 -4.55 -2.41
C LEU A 104 22.42 -3.43 -1.76
N LEU A 105 22.79 -2.99 -0.56
CA LEU A 105 22.09 -1.93 0.18
C LEU A 105 23.05 -0.81 0.57
N GLU A 106 22.61 0.43 0.42
CA GLU A 106 23.30 1.61 0.90
C GLU A 106 22.30 2.61 1.49
N ARG A 107 22.46 2.99 2.77
CA ARG A 107 21.54 3.87 3.51
C ARG A 107 20.08 3.40 3.42
N CYS A 108 19.86 2.13 3.83
CA CYS A 108 18.55 1.49 3.71
C CYS A 108 18.03 0.97 5.05
N PHE A 109 16.70 0.99 5.19
CA PHE A 109 15.97 0.37 6.28
C PHE A 109 15.13 -0.80 5.73
N ALA A 110 15.38 -2.00 6.20
CA ALA A 110 14.54 -3.18 5.97
C ALA A 110 13.73 -3.49 7.22
N GLY A 111 12.44 -3.21 7.19
CA GLY A 111 11.50 -3.33 8.31
C GLY A 111 11.17 -4.78 8.68
N GLU A 112 10.22 -4.93 9.61
CA GLU A 112 9.83 -6.23 10.17
C GLU A 112 9.41 -7.22 9.08
N CYS A 113 10.05 -8.39 9.07
CA CYS A 113 9.78 -9.48 8.10
C CYS A 113 9.87 -9.08 6.63
N CYS A 114 10.59 -7.99 6.30
CA CYS A 114 10.95 -7.68 4.92
C CYS A 114 11.81 -8.78 4.32
N THR A 115 11.68 -8.97 3.03
CA THR A 115 12.57 -9.85 2.25
C THR A 115 13.17 -9.03 1.11
N LEU A 116 14.51 -8.93 1.06
CA LEU A 116 15.26 -8.31 -0.03
C LEU A 116 16.25 -9.37 -0.55
N ASP A 117 16.09 -9.81 -1.79
CA ASP A 117 16.75 -11.03 -2.26
C ASP A 117 17.08 -10.99 -3.77
N LYS A 118 17.83 -11.98 -4.25
CA LYS A 118 18.11 -12.23 -5.67
C LYS A 118 18.71 -11.03 -6.40
N HIS A 119 19.80 -10.48 -5.85
CA HIS A 119 20.53 -9.34 -6.43
C HIS A 119 19.73 -8.04 -6.48
N PHE A 120 18.74 -7.86 -5.58
CA PHE A 120 18.05 -6.60 -5.45
C PHE A 120 19.01 -5.49 -5.03
N THR A 121 18.90 -4.31 -5.63
CA THR A 121 19.77 -3.17 -5.33
C THR A 121 18.93 -2.03 -4.78
N ALA A 122 19.33 -1.44 -3.64
CA ALA A 122 18.63 -0.29 -3.08
C ALA A 122 19.58 0.74 -2.48
N VAL A 123 19.26 2.02 -2.71
CA VAL A 123 19.97 3.17 -2.17
C VAL A 123 18.96 4.17 -1.60
N ASP A 124 19.26 4.77 -0.43
CA ASP A 124 18.43 5.80 0.22
C ASP A 124 16.96 5.41 0.37
N SER A 125 16.67 4.15 0.74
CA SER A 125 15.34 3.57 0.63
C SER A 125 14.85 2.93 1.91
N LEU A 126 13.53 3.03 2.15
CA LEU A 126 12.83 2.46 3.30
C LEU A 126 11.88 1.36 2.83
N PHE A 127 11.96 0.20 3.47
CA PHE A 127 11.07 -0.94 3.24
C PHE A 127 10.39 -1.32 4.55
N PHE A 128 9.06 -1.18 4.63
CA PHE A 128 8.31 -1.48 5.85
C PHE A 128 7.73 -2.89 5.83
N ALA A 129 7.01 -3.22 6.89
CA ALA A 129 6.58 -4.56 7.25
C ALA A 129 6.11 -5.44 6.10
N ASN A 130 6.61 -6.68 6.05
CA ASN A 130 6.25 -7.70 5.06
C ASN A 130 6.47 -7.30 3.58
N SER A 131 7.27 -6.25 3.31
CA SER A 131 7.68 -5.93 1.94
C SER A 131 8.57 -7.03 1.37
N HIS A 132 8.47 -7.29 0.06
CA HIS A 132 9.23 -8.34 -0.59
C HIS A 132 9.73 -7.88 -1.96
N CYS A 133 11.04 -7.62 -2.06
CA CYS A 133 11.66 -7.12 -3.28
C CYS A 133 12.79 -8.05 -3.73
N GLU A 134 12.80 -8.38 -5.01
CA GLU A 134 13.77 -9.25 -5.66
C GLU A 134 14.15 -8.70 -7.04
N ASN A 135 15.38 -8.93 -7.48
CA ASN A 135 15.84 -8.71 -8.87
C ASN A 135 15.70 -7.29 -9.44
N GLY A 136 15.30 -6.30 -8.69
CA GLY A 136 15.04 -4.93 -9.15
C GLY A 136 16.02 -3.91 -8.60
N GLU A 137 15.75 -2.66 -8.93
CA GLU A 137 16.48 -1.49 -8.42
C GLU A 137 15.52 -0.50 -7.77
N ALA A 138 15.92 0.03 -6.61
CA ALA A 138 15.18 1.07 -5.90
C ALA A 138 16.11 2.20 -5.47
N VAL A 139 15.69 3.44 -5.71
CA VAL A 139 16.42 4.65 -5.28
C VAL A 139 15.47 5.65 -4.68
N SER A 140 15.73 6.04 -3.43
CA SER A 140 14.95 7.06 -2.69
C SER A 140 13.45 6.73 -2.64
N ILE A 141 13.10 5.47 -2.33
CA ILE A 141 11.71 5.05 -2.21
C ILE A 141 11.24 4.93 -0.75
N PHE A 142 9.96 5.20 -0.56
CA PHE A 142 9.22 4.84 0.63
C PHE A 142 8.31 3.65 0.29
N ALA A 143 8.80 2.45 0.50
CA ALA A 143 8.03 1.23 0.36
C ALA A 143 7.29 0.93 1.66
N GLY A 144 6.06 1.41 1.78
CA GLY A 144 5.16 1.09 2.89
C GLY A 144 4.87 -0.40 2.98
N PRO A 145 4.14 -0.85 4.02
CA PRO A 145 3.90 -2.27 4.28
C PRO A 145 3.38 -3.02 3.06
N TYR A 146 3.79 -4.29 2.92
CA TYR A 146 3.35 -5.18 1.82
C TYR A 146 3.68 -4.69 0.41
N THR A 147 4.71 -3.87 0.24
CA THR A 147 5.24 -3.55 -1.08
C THR A 147 5.94 -4.76 -1.68
N VAL A 148 5.60 -5.09 -2.93
CA VAL A 148 6.08 -6.28 -3.64
C VAL A 148 6.67 -5.92 -5.00
N SER A 149 7.90 -6.39 -5.27
CA SER A 149 8.57 -6.32 -6.56
C SER A 149 9.43 -7.57 -6.76
N HIS A 150 8.89 -8.62 -7.39
CA HIS A 150 9.57 -9.92 -7.48
C HIS A 150 10.34 -10.15 -8.78
N HIS A 151 10.10 -9.35 -9.80
CA HIS A 151 10.54 -9.63 -11.15
C HIS A 151 11.73 -8.79 -11.57
N LYS A 152 12.52 -9.29 -12.51
CA LYS A 152 13.64 -8.57 -13.12
C LYS A 152 13.18 -7.31 -13.84
N SER A 153 14.11 -6.38 -14.03
CA SER A 153 13.93 -5.12 -14.76
C SER A 153 12.92 -4.14 -14.15
N SER A 154 12.60 -4.27 -12.86
CA SER A 154 11.82 -3.26 -12.15
C SER A 154 12.74 -2.13 -11.69
N LEU A 155 12.33 -0.88 -11.96
CA LEU A 155 13.04 0.32 -11.55
C LEU A 155 12.08 1.26 -10.83
N LEU A 156 12.34 1.50 -9.54
CA LEU A 156 11.51 2.33 -8.68
C LEU A 156 12.35 3.50 -8.14
N ILE A 157 12.08 4.71 -8.62
CA ILE A 157 12.81 5.92 -8.24
C ILE A 157 11.85 6.96 -7.65
N ALA A 158 12.19 7.51 -6.49
CA ALA A 158 11.46 8.59 -5.83
C ALA A 158 9.95 8.30 -5.68
N GLY A 159 9.61 7.06 -5.32
CA GLY A 159 8.23 6.59 -5.15
C GLY A 159 7.81 6.43 -3.72
N MET A 160 6.53 6.70 -3.46
CA MET A 160 5.88 6.43 -2.19
C MET A 160 4.67 5.54 -2.42
N PHE A 161 4.60 4.41 -1.73
CA PHE A 161 3.54 3.42 -1.91
C PHE A 161 3.31 2.59 -0.65
N SER A 162 2.18 1.88 -0.57
CA SER A 162 1.89 0.85 0.42
C SER A 162 1.00 -0.23 -0.19
N PHE A 163 1.15 -1.48 0.23
CA PHE A 163 0.43 -2.62 -0.36
C PHE A 163 0.55 -2.67 -1.88
N PHE A 164 1.64 -2.18 -2.38
CA PHE A 164 1.92 -1.99 -3.79
C PHE A 164 2.47 -3.27 -4.42
N ASN A 165 2.14 -3.52 -5.68
CA ASN A 165 2.70 -4.63 -6.45
C ASN A 165 3.23 -4.14 -7.80
N ALA A 166 4.55 -4.14 -7.95
CA ALA A 166 5.22 -3.87 -9.22
C ALA A 166 5.27 -5.14 -10.08
N GLY A 167 4.67 -5.10 -11.27
CA GLY A 167 4.80 -6.16 -12.27
C GLY A 167 6.20 -6.21 -12.90
N SER A 168 6.48 -7.25 -13.66
CA SER A 168 7.76 -7.42 -14.37
C SER A 168 8.03 -6.24 -15.29
N GLY A 169 9.23 -5.67 -15.22
CA GLY A 169 9.60 -4.51 -16.04
C GLY A 169 8.89 -3.21 -15.70
N ALA A 170 8.24 -3.15 -14.53
CA ALA A 170 7.65 -1.90 -14.04
C ALA A 170 8.73 -0.83 -13.87
N ASN A 171 8.48 0.36 -14.41
CA ASN A 171 9.42 1.48 -14.39
C ASN A 171 8.68 2.73 -13.92
N GLN A 172 9.12 3.25 -12.79
CA GLN A 172 8.67 4.52 -12.25
C GLN A 172 9.89 5.43 -12.15
N SER A 173 9.98 6.39 -13.05
CA SER A 173 11.12 7.30 -13.15
C SER A 173 10.77 8.53 -13.96
N ASN A 174 11.64 9.52 -13.96
CA ASN A 174 11.55 10.64 -14.88
C ASN A 174 12.93 11.09 -15.35
N HIS A 175 13.42 10.48 -16.41
CA HIS A 175 14.70 10.81 -17.01
C HIS A 175 14.67 12.04 -17.95
N LEU A 176 13.51 12.67 -18.15
CA LEU A 176 13.36 13.86 -18.98
C LEU A 176 13.73 15.15 -18.23
N PHE A 177 13.82 15.11 -16.91
CA PHE A 177 14.22 16.27 -16.12
C PHE A 177 15.74 16.41 -16.07
N LYS A 178 16.23 17.57 -16.47
CA LYS A 178 17.67 17.88 -16.59
C LYS A 178 18.38 17.97 -15.24
N SER A 179 17.64 18.17 -14.14
CA SER A 179 18.17 18.30 -12.77
C SER A 179 18.12 16.99 -11.98
N GLY A 180 17.89 15.86 -12.63
CA GLY A 180 17.81 14.54 -12.00
C GLY A 180 16.38 14.14 -11.58
N ALA A 181 16.26 13.02 -10.87
CA ALA A 181 14.99 12.44 -10.41
C ALA A 181 14.45 13.16 -9.18
N VAL A 182 14.12 14.45 -9.28
CA VAL A 182 13.63 15.29 -8.18
C VAL A 182 12.10 15.26 -8.00
N HIS A 183 11.39 14.54 -8.86
CA HIS A 183 9.93 14.42 -8.82
C HIS A 183 9.52 13.08 -8.27
N GLN A 184 8.66 13.09 -7.25
CA GLN A 184 8.11 11.87 -6.67
C GLN A 184 6.77 11.49 -7.32
N SER A 185 6.51 10.18 -7.39
CA SER A 185 5.18 9.63 -7.62
C SER A 185 4.62 9.02 -6.35
N VAL A 186 3.29 9.01 -6.24
CA VAL A 186 2.59 8.42 -5.10
C VAL A 186 1.58 7.39 -5.62
N HIS A 187 1.84 6.12 -5.33
CA HIS A 187 0.91 5.05 -5.64
C HIS A 187 0.18 4.67 -4.36
N LEU A 188 -1.05 5.18 -4.23
CA LEU A 188 -1.81 5.00 -3.02
C LEU A 188 -2.11 3.51 -2.78
N ARG A 189 -2.51 3.19 -1.55
CA ARG A 189 -2.69 1.83 -1.05
C ARG A 189 -3.25 0.84 -2.07
N GLY A 190 -2.57 -0.30 -2.24
CA GLY A 190 -3.05 -1.41 -3.05
C GLY A 190 -2.93 -1.23 -4.57
N CYS A 191 -2.23 -0.19 -5.03
CA CYS A 191 -1.96 -0.03 -6.46
C CYS A 191 -1.15 -1.21 -7.00
N LYS A 192 -1.45 -1.58 -8.24
CA LYS A 192 -0.79 -2.68 -8.92
C LYS A 192 -0.37 -2.28 -10.33
N PHE A 193 0.89 -2.48 -10.64
CA PHE A 193 1.40 -2.29 -11.99
C PHE A 193 1.43 -3.62 -12.74
N GLY A 194 0.86 -3.64 -13.94
CA GLY A 194 1.03 -4.74 -14.87
C GLY A 194 2.45 -4.83 -15.42
N SER A 195 2.76 -5.90 -16.13
CA SER A 195 4.08 -6.08 -16.74
C SER A 195 4.36 -4.97 -17.75
N GLY A 196 5.57 -4.41 -17.72
CA GLY A 196 6.01 -3.35 -18.61
C GLY A 196 5.37 -1.98 -18.36
N THR A 197 4.64 -1.80 -17.27
CA THR A 197 4.06 -0.50 -16.91
C THR A 197 5.15 0.54 -16.70
N TYR A 198 4.99 1.70 -17.36
CA TYR A 198 5.84 2.86 -17.18
C TYR A 198 5.02 4.05 -16.65
N ILE A 199 5.47 4.65 -15.54
CA ILE A 199 4.93 5.90 -15.01
C ILE A 199 6.00 6.98 -15.03
N MET A 200 5.72 8.07 -15.74
CA MET A 200 6.58 9.24 -15.72
C MET A 200 6.22 10.16 -14.55
N ALA A 201 7.09 10.23 -13.55
CA ALA A 201 6.91 11.10 -12.39
C ALA A 201 6.90 12.62 -12.79
N PRO A 202 6.15 13.50 -12.09
CA PRO A 202 5.25 13.20 -10.99
C PRO A 202 3.92 12.62 -11.45
N ALA A 203 3.35 11.70 -10.65
CA ALA A 203 2.01 11.15 -10.89
C ALA A 203 1.41 10.66 -9.54
N ILE A 204 0.08 10.57 -9.47
CA ILE A 204 -0.62 10.00 -8.32
C ILE A 204 -1.70 9.06 -8.82
N GLU A 205 -1.68 7.80 -8.38
CA GLU A 205 -2.76 6.84 -8.62
C GLU A 205 -3.58 6.62 -7.36
N GLY A 206 -4.91 6.59 -7.56
CA GLY A 206 -5.88 6.32 -6.49
C GLY A 206 -5.73 4.93 -5.87
N PRO A 207 -6.24 4.72 -4.64
CA PRO A 207 -6.12 3.44 -3.96
C PRO A 207 -6.68 2.28 -4.80
N PHE A 208 -6.01 1.12 -4.76
CA PHE A 208 -6.41 -0.09 -5.49
C PHE A 208 -6.54 0.10 -7.01
N THR A 209 -5.77 1.02 -7.60
CA THR A 209 -5.74 1.18 -9.06
C THR A 209 -4.83 0.14 -9.70
N LEU A 210 -5.35 -0.56 -10.72
CA LEU A 210 -4.56 -1.37 -11.64
C LEU A 210 -4.09 -0.49 -12.80
N VAL A 211 -2.77 -0.41 -12.98
CA VAL A 211 -2.14 0.42 -14.02
C VAL A 211 -1.52 -0.47 -15.09
N LEU A 212 -1.85 -0.22 -16.35
CA LEU A 212 -1.39 -0.99 -17.52
C LEU A 212 -0.93 -0.07 -18.64
N GLY A 213 0.26 -0.32 -19.17
CA GLY A 213 0.82 0.40 -20.30
C GLY A 213 1.77 1.54 -19.89
N ARG A 214 1.96 2.52 -20.79
CA ARG A 214 2.93 3.61 -20.62
C ARG A 214 2.22 4.95 -20.41
N HIS A 215 2.48 5.57 -19.27
CA HIS A 215 1.86 6.83 -18.87
C HIS A 215 2.92 7.93 -18.82
N THR A 216 2.89 8.81 -19.81
CA THR A 216 3.85 9.93 -19.97
C THR A 216 3.24 11.29 -19.66
N GLN A 217 1.99 11.31 -19.21
CA GLN A 217 1.29 12.49 -18.74
C GLN A 217 1.25 12.47 -17.20
N HIS A 218 1.54 13.59 -16.58
CA HIS A 218 1.55 13.74 -15.12
C HIS A 218 0.13 13.74 -14.56
N HIS A 219 -0.49 12.56 -14.52
CA HIS A 219 -1.87 12.40 -14.07
C HIS A 219 -1.97 12.40 -12.54
N ASP A 220 -3.13 12.85 -12.05
CA ASP A 220 -3.56 12.67 -10.66
C ASP A 220 -4.94 12.03 -10.65
N THR A 221 -4.99 10.76 -10.31
CA THR A 221 -6.22 9.96 -10.18
C THR A 221 -6.54 9.62 -8.71
N SER A 222 -5.96 10.33 -7.76
CA SER A 222 -6.09 10.07 -6.31
C SER A 222 -7.54 10.06 -5.82
N ALA A 223 -8.43 10.82 -6.47
CA ALA A 223 -9.86 10.86 -6.17
C ALA A 223 -10.64 9.61 -6.61
N PHE A 224 -10.02 8.67 -7.36
CA PHE A 224 -10.74 7.54 -7.97
C PHE A 224 -10.20 6.19 -7.48
N PRO A 225 -10.57 5.74 -6.27
CA PRO A 225 -10.16 4.43 -5.79
C PRO A 225 -10.73 3.28 -6.64
N PHE A 226 -10.10 2.11 -6.58
CA PHE A 226 -10.52 0.90 -7.30
C PHE A 226 -10.68 1.08 -8.81
N SER A 227 -9.79 1.83 -9.44
CA SER A 227 -9.87 2.11 -10.88
C SER A 227 -8.93 1.22 -11.70
N TYR A 228 -9.17 1.20 -13.01
CA TYR A 228 -8.15 0.83 -13.99
C TYR A 228 -7.63 2.11 -14.65
N LEU A 229 -6.31 2.20 -14.79
CA LEU A 229 -5.63 3.22 -15.59
C LEU A 229 -4.89 2.49 -16.70
N MET A 230 -5.33 2.69 -17.94
CA MET A 230 -4.81 1.99 -19.10
C MET A 230 -4.27 2.99 -20.13
N GLU A 231 -3.15 2.65 -20.76
CA GLU A 231 -2.72 3.41 -21.92
C GLU A 231 -3.64 3.10 -23.11
N GLN A 232 -4.16 4.15 -23.72
CA GLN A 232 -4.98 4.07 -24.89
C GLN A 232 -4.63 5.23 -25.84
N ASP A 233 -4.12 4.90 -27.01
CA ASP A 233 -3.73 5.88 -28.04
C ASP A 233 -2.76 6.97 -27.50
N GLY A 234 -1.79 6.54 -26.70
CA GLY A 234 -0.80 7.43 -26.06
C GLY A 234 -1.35 8.29 -24.91
N ARG A 235 -2.58 8.04 -24.44
CA ARG A 235 -3.23 8.76 -23.35
C ARG A 235 -3.52 7.84 -22.17
N SER A 236 -3.55 8.40 -20.97
CA SER A 236 -3.97 7.69 -19.75
C SER A 236 -5.49 7.65 -19.67
N ALA A 237 -6.09 6.51 -19.98
CA ALA A 237 -7.55 6.28 -19.91
C ALA A 237 -7.92 5.68 -18.56
N LEU A 238 -8.80 6.36 -17.82
CA LEU A 238 -9.28 5.97 -16.50
C LEU A 238 -10.65 5.30 -16.61
N MET A 239 -10.80 4.17 -15.92
CA MET A 239 -12.07 3.47 -15.75
C MET A 239 -12.43 3.47 -14.25
N PRO A 240 -13.18 4.48 -13.77
CA PRO A 240 -13.49 4.65 -12.35
C PRO A 240 -14.22 3.44 -11.77
N GLY A 241 -13.76 2.94 -10.61
CA GLY A 241 -14.40 1.86 -9.88
C GLY A 241 -14.33 0.47 -10.52
N ALA A 242 -13.68 0.31 -11.69
CA ALA A 242 -13.68 -0.95 -12.43
C ALA A 242 -13.07 -2.13 -11.64
N ASN A 243 -12.14 -1.85 -10.73
CA ASN A 243 -11.45 -2.85 -9.91
C ASN A 243 -12.28 -3.36 -8.71
N LEU A 244 -13.43 -2.73 -8.41
CA LEU A 244 -14.39 -3.18 -7.38
C LEU A 244 -15.02 -4.56 -7.69
N THR A 245 -15.01 -4.95 -8.95
CA THR A 245 -15.57 -6.23 -9.41
C THR A 245 -14.48 -7.21 -9.86
N SER A 246 -13.21 -6.92 -9.58
CA SER A 246 -12.10 -7.80 -9.94
C SER A 246 -11.80 -8.80 -8.84
N TYR A 247 -11.79 -10.09 -9.18
CA TYR A 247 -11.38 -11.14 -8.25
C TYR A 247 -9.93 -10.97 -7.79
N GLY A 248 -9.07 -10.43 -8.64
CA GLY A 248 -7.68 -10.14 -8.31
C GLY A 248 -7.53 -9.23 -7.09
N THR A 249 -8.38 -8.21 -6.97
CA THR A 249 -8.40 -7.28 -5.84
C THR A 249 -8.89 -7.96 -4.56
N VAL A 250 -10.01 -8.66 -4.61
CA VAL A 250 -10.57 -9.42 -3.46
C VAL A 250 -9.54 -10.42 -2.93
N ARG A 251 -8.92 -11.19 -3.84
CA ARG A 251 -7.87 -12.15 -3.49
C ARG A 251 -6.67 -11.49 -2.81
N ASP A 252 -6.21 -10.35 -3.32
CA ASP A 252 -5.00 -9.68 -2.82
C ASP A 252 -5.28 -9.06 -1.43
N ILE A 253 -6.45 -8.46 -1.20
CA ILE A 253 -6.89 -7.98 0.12
C ILE A 253 -6.93 -9.14 1.13
N GLY A 254 -7.54 -10.26 0.77
CA GLY A 254 -7.65 -11.43 1.67
C GLY A 254 -6.32 -12.06 2.05
N LYS A 255 -5.29 -11.95 1.19
CA LYS A 255 -3.96 -12.53 1.45
C LYS A 255 -3.11 -11.75 2.45
N TRP A 256 -3.28 -10.44 2.58
CA TRP A 256 -2.39 -9.64 3.40
C TRP A 256 -2.41 -10.04 4.89
N PRO A 257 -3.57 -10.17 5.56
CA PRO A 257 -3.59 -10.61 6.95
C PRO A 257 -3.02 -12.02 7.15
N GLU A 258 -3.26 -12.95 6.18
CA GLU A 258 -2.73 -14.31 6.23
C GLU A 258 -1.21 -14.37 6.09
N ARG A 259 -0.61 -13.35 5.46
CA ARG A 259 0.83 -13.24 5.21
C ARG A 259 1.55 -12.38 6.25
N ASP A 260 0.88 -11.93 7.28
CA ASP A 260 1.53 -11.18 8.35
C ASP A 260 2.42 -12.09 9.20
N ARG A 261 3.74 -12.00 8.98
CA ARG A 261 4.75 -12.82 9.66
C ARG A 261 5.34 -12.15 10.89
N ARG A 262 4.94 -10.93 11.20
CA ARG A 262 5.53 -10.13 12.27
C ARG A 262 5.19 -10.69 13.64
N THR A 263 6.20 -10.75 14.51
CA THR A 263 6.05 -11.12 15.92
C THR A 263 5.99 -9.91 16.83
N VAL A 264 6.63 -8.80 16.47
CA VAL A 264 6.68 -7.56 17.29
C VAL A 264 5.59 -6.57 16.90
N LYS A 265 5.27 -6.43 15.61
CA LYS A 265 4.17 -5.60 15.06
C LYS A 265 4.30 -4.11 15.42
N ARG A 266 5.47 -3.51 15.13
CA ARG A 266 5.68 -2.06 15.33
C ARG A 266 4.86 -1.21 14.38
N ASP A 267 4.81 -1.57 13.10
CA ASP A 267 3.94 -0.91 12.15
C ASP A 267 2.46 -1.22 12.44
N ARG A 268 1.62 -0.21 12.56
CA ARG A 268 0.17 -0.36 12.72
C ARG A 268 -0.43 -0.52 11.35
N ILE A 269 -1.15 -1.62 11.15
CA ILE A 269 -1.69 -1.98 9.84
C ILE A 269 -3.16 -2.35 9.98
N ASN A 270 -4.02 -1.64 9.25
CA ASN A 270 -5.42 -1.99 9.06
C ASN A 270 -5.57 -2.82 7.79
N PHE A 271 -6.45 -3.81 7.82
CA PHE A 271 -6.77 -4.69 6.68
C PHE A 271 -8.21 -4.56 6.22
N GLU A 272 -9.00 -3.71 6.86
CA GLU A 272 -10.42 -3.52 6.55
C GLU A 272 -10.61 -3.00 5.12
N GLU A 273 -11.33 -3.78 4.32
CA GLU A 273 -11.71 -3.43 2.96
C GLU A 273 -12.69 -2.24 2.93
N TYR A 274 -13.66 -2.27 3.87
CA TYR A 274 -14.69 -1.24 3.99
C TYR A 274 -14.35 -0.29 5.14
N ASN A 275 -13.87 0.89 4.80
CA ASN A 275 -13.33 1.84 5.76
C ASN A 275 -13.59 3.29 5.33
N PRO A 276 -13.49 4.28 6.24
CA PRO A 276 -13.78 5.68 5.94
C PRO A 276 -12.87 6.32 4.89
N TYR A 277 -11.60 5.88 4.80
CA TYR A 277 -10.65 6.43 3.84
C TYR A 277 -11.06 6.11 2.40
N LEU A 278 -11.36 4.83 2.13
CA LEU A 278 -11.78 4.38 0.79
C LEU A 278 -13.20 4.86 0.46
N ALA A 279 -14.13 4.76 1.43
CA ALA A 279 -15.51 5.20 1.23
C ALA A 279 -15.59 6.72 0.99
N GLY A 280 -14.82 7.51 1.73
CA GLY A 280 -14.70 8.95 1.52
C GLY A 280 -14.14 9.29 0.14
N GLY A 281 -13.11 8.57 -0.33
CA GLY A 281 -12.60 8.69 -1.69
C GLY A 281 -13.63 8.35 -2.76
N MET A 282 -14.46 7.31 -2.55
CA MET A 282 -15.55 6.97 -3.48
C MET A 282 -16.65 8.04 -3.50
N ILE A 283 -16.97 8.68 -2.38
CA ILE A 283 -17.90 9.82 -2.35
C ILE A 283 -17.32 11.02 -3.13
N ASP A 284 -16.05 11.36 -2.92
CA ASP A 284 -15.37 12.41 -3.68
C ASP A 284 -15.35 12.08 -5.19
N ALA A 285 -15.16 10.79 -5.57
CA ALA A 285 -15.24 10.33 -6.94
C ALA A 285 -16.64 10.53 -7.55
N VAL A 286 -17.70 10.15 -6.83
CA VAL A 286 -19.09 10.34 -7.29
C VAL A 286 -19.38 11.84 -7.53
N ASN A 287 -18.99 12.70 -6.61
CA ASN A 287 -19.15 14.13 -6.76
C ASN A 287 -18.40 14.68 -7.98
N THR A 288 -17.16 14.24 -8.18
CA THR A 288 -16.34 14.63 -9.34
C THR A 288 -16.97 14.17 -10.66
N LEU A 289 -17.41 12.90 -10.74
CA LEU A 289 -18.03 12.35 -11.96
C LEU A 289 -19.35 13.04 -12.30
N ASN A 290 -20.19 13.35 -11.28
CA ASN A 290 -21.41 14.12 -11.48
C ASN A 290 -21.12 15.53 -12.00
N SER A 291 -20.16 16.24 -11.39
CA SER A 291 -19.79 17.59 -11.84
C SER A 291 -19.26 17.60 -13.28
N LEU A 292 -18.51 16.58 -13.70
CA LEU A 292 -18.04 16.45 -15.09
C LEU A 292 -19.22 16.22 -16.06
N ALA A 293 -20.17 15.35 -15.69
CA ALA A 293 -21.35 15.08 -16.51
C ALA A 293 -22.28 16.30 -16.61
N GLU A 294 -22.49 17.03 -15.53
CA GLU A 294 -23.32 18.25 -15.50
C GLU A 294 -22.70 19.38 -16.32
N ALA A 295 -21.38 19.55 -16.25
CA ALA A 295 -20.67 20.58 -17.01
C ALA A 295 -20.70 20.35 -18.53
N HIS A 296 -20.73 19.08 -18.97
CA HIS A 296 -20.70 18.67 -20.37
C HIS A 296 -21.63 17.48 -20.63
N PRO A 297 -22.96 17.66 -20.65
CA PRO A 297 -23.93 16.54 -20.70
C PRO A 297 -23.82 15.64 -21.92
N ASP A 298 -23.44 16.19 -23.07
CA ASP A 298 -23.37 15.49 -24.35
C ASP A 298 -21.94 15.02 -24.70
N ALA A 299 -20.98 15.14 -23.77
CA ALA A 299 -19.62 14.76 -24.05
C ALA A 299 -19.44 13.23 -24.12
N GLU A 300 -18.76 12.75 -25.16
CA GLU A 300 -18.38 11.33 -25.28
C GLU A 300 -17.24 10.94 -24.31
N SER A 301 -16.44 11.93 -23.89
CA SER A 301 -15.35 11.75 -22.96
C SER A 301 -15.01 13.04 -22.20
N TYR A 302 -14.40 12.87 -21.03
CA TYR A 302 -13.99 13.91 -20.11
C TYR A 302 -12.50 13.81 -19.83
N VAL A 303 -11.87 14.90 -19.45
CA VAL A 303 -10.49 14.91 -18.98
C VAL A 303 -10.48 15.44 -17.54
N HIS A 304 -9.93 14.63 -16.63
CA HIS A 304 -9.69 15.02 -15.25
C HIS A 304 -8.22 14.81 -14.91
N ASN A 305 -7.51 15.89 -14.54
CA ASN A 305 -6.10 15.85 -14.16
C ASN A 305 -5.25 14.98 -15.11
N HIS A 306 -5.33 15.25 -16.41
CA HIS A 306 -4.65 14.54 -17.51
C HIS A 306 -5.12 13.09 -17.75
N ALA A 307 -6.08 12.54 -17.01
CA ALA A 307 -6.68 11.25 -17.28
C ALA A 307 -7.96 11.42 -18.12
N LEU A 308 -8.12 10.58 -19.14
CA LEU A 308 -9.30 10.53 -20.02
C LEU A 308 -10.34 9.57 -19.43
N ILE A 309 -11.59 10.02 -19.30
CA ILE A 309 -12.72 9.20 -18.83
C ILE A 309 -13.80 9.19 -19.91
N ARG A 310 -14.11 8.04 -20.51
CA ARG A 310 -15.20 7.93 -21.47
C ARG A 310 -16.56 8.05 -20.76
N SER A 311 -17.57 8.63 -21.40
CA SER A 311 -18.92 8.78 -20.83
C SER A 311 -19.50 7.46 -20.32
N THR A 312 -19.33 6.37 -21.07
CA THR A 312 -19.77 5.03 -20.65
C THR A 312 -19.07 4.53 -19.41
N GLN A 313 -17.76 4.83 -19.23
CA GLN A 313 -17.00 4.47 -18.04
C GLN A 313 -17.35 5.35 -16.84
N LEU A 314 -17.65 6.64 -17.07
CA LEU A 314 -18.16 7.54 -16.06
C LEU A 314 -19.47 7.00 -15.47
N GLN A 315 -20.45 6.67 -16.31
CA GLN A 315 -21.74 6.12 -15.88
C GLN A 315 -21.62 4.78 -15.15
N ARG A 316 -20.70 3.91 -15.60
CA ARG A 316 -20.39 2.66 -14.92
C ARG A 316 -19.76 2.92 -13.55
N GLY A 317 -18.80 3.84 -13.48
CA GLY A 317 -18.12 4.23 -12.24
C GLY A 317 -19.09 4.75 -11.18
N LEU A 318 -20.01 5.64 -11.55
CA LEU A 318 -21.07 6.13 -10.66
C LEU A 318 -21.88 4.97 -10.04
N LYS A 319 -22.31 4.00 -10.86
CA LYS A 319 -23.06 2.84 -10.37
C LYS A 319 -22.26 1.96 -9.42
N LEU A 320 -20.97 1.74 -9.70
CA LEU A 320 -20.10 0.90 -8.88
C LEU A 320 -19.77 1.57 -7.56
N TYR A 321 -19.40 2.85 -7.58
CA TYR A 321 -19.09 3.61 -6.36
C TYR A 321 -20.31 3.72 -5.45
N ASN A 322 -21.50 4.03 -5.95
CA ASN A 322 -22.71 4.08 -5.13
C ASN A 322 -22.99 2.74 -4.43
N LYS A 323 -22.82 1.60 -5.12
CA LYS A 323 -22.91 0.28 -4.48
C LYS A 323 -21.85 0.10 -3.39
N ALA A 324 -20.59 0.43 -3.69
CA ALA A 324 -19.50 0.24 -2.74
C ALA A 324 -19.61 1.17 -1.51
N ILE A 325 -20.15 2.38 -1.68
CA ILE A 325 -20.47 3.30 -0.55
C ILE A 325 -21.51 2.66 0.36
N VAL A 326 -22.62 2.15 -0.19
CA VAL A 326 -23.66 1.46 0.60
C VAL A 326 -23.08 0.25 1.34
N ALA A 327 -22.28 -0.56 0.68
CA ALA A 327 -21.58 -1.70 1.28
C ALA A 327 -20.68 -1.27 2.44
N SER A 328 -19.93 -0.17 2.25
CA SER A 328 -19.01 0.38 3.26
C SER A 328 -19.75 0.94 4.47
N LEU A 329 -20.79 1.72 4.27
CA LEU A 329 -21.61 2.25 5.36
C LEU A 329 -22.18 1.13 6.23
N GLY A 330 -22.82 0.12 5.62
CA GLY A 330 -23.37 -1.00 6.35
C GLY A 330 -22.32 -1.82 7.12
N ALA A 331 -21.12 -1.97 6.58
CA ALA A 331 -20.03 -2.66 7.26
C ALA A 331 -19.55 -1.91 8.50
N MET A 332 -19.35 -0.60 8.40
CA MET A 332 -18.87 0.24 9.50
C MET A 332 -19.91 0.48 10.59
N LEU A 333 -21.20 0.58 10.24
CA LEU A 333 -22.31 0.76 11.19
C LEU A 333 -22.57 -0.46 12.07
N ARG A 334 -22.06 -1.64 11.67
CA ARG A 334 -22.21 -2.89 12.44
C ARG A 334 -21.34 -2.91 13.70
N ASN A 335 -20.14 -2.34 13.63
CA ASN A 335 -19.10 -2.37 14.66
C ASN A 335 -19.05 -1.06 15.42
N GLY A 336 -18.33 -1.06 16.56
CA GLY A 336 -18.12 0.13 17.38
C GLY A 336 -19.33 0.54 18.23
N GLU A 337 -19.10 1.49 19.12
CA GLU A 337 -20.12 2.05 20.02
C GLU A 337 -20.45 3.49 19.61
N PRO A 338 -21.75 3.86 19.57
CA PRO A 338 -22.14 5.24 19.25
C PRO A 338 -21.52 6.26 20.23
N GLY A 339 -21.06 7.39 19.69
CA GLY A 339 -20.61 8.53 20.51
C GLY A 339 -19.30 8.36 21.26
N ARG A 340 -18.63 7.20 21.18
CA ARG A 340 -17.37 6.94 21.89
C ARG A 340 -16.17 7.68 21.25
N ALA A 341 -16.16 7.84 19.94
CA ALA A 341 -15.12 8.55 19.23
C ALA A 341 -15.73 9.37 18.10
N ASP A 342 -15.08 10.47 17.71
CA ASP A 342 -15.51 11.29 16.59
C ASP A 342 -14.63 11.01 15.38
N GLY A 343 -15.11 10.22 14.41
CA GLY A 343 -14.48 9.86 13.14
C GLY A 343 -14.84 10.77 11.97
N THR A 344 -15.71 11.78 12.15
CA THR A 344 -16.20 12.63 11.06
C THR A 344 -15.09 13.36 10.30
N GLY A 345 -15.34 13.69 9.05
CA GLY A 345 -14.41 14.37 8.17
C GLY A 345 -13.50 13.43 7.37
N ARG A 346 -12.38 13.96 6.87
CA ARG A 346 -11.45 13.19 6.02
C ARG A 346 -10.56 12.25 6.81
N TRP A 347 -10.17 11.17 6.17
CA TRP A 347 -9.24 10.18 6.68
C TRP A 347 -7.97 10.09 5.82
N ASN A 348 -6.90 9.62 6.41
CA ASN A 348 -5.62 9.34 5.76
C ASN A 348 -5.28 7.84 5.91
N ASP A 349 -4.59 7.28 4.93
CA ASP A 349 -3.80 6.06 5.11
C ASP A 349 -2.36 6.47 5.48
N VAL A 350 -2.02 6.31 6.76
CA VAL A 350 -0.71 6.66 7.30
C VAL A 350 0.18 5.42 7.20
N ALA A 351 0.68 5.16 5.99
CA ALA A 351 1.51 4.00 5.67
C ALA A 351 0.97 2.67 6.21
N GLY A 352 -0.31 2.40 5.92
CA GLY A 352 -0.97 1.17 6.30
C GLY A 352 -1.99 1.28 7.43
N GLN A 353 -2.01 2.39 8.19
CA GLN A 353 -3.00 2.65 9.21
C GLN A 353 -4.03 3.69 8.76
N TYR A 354 -5.30 3.37 8.82
CA TYR A 354 -6.37 4.34 8.59
C TYR A 354 -6.59 5.22 9.81
N VAL A 355 -6.46 6.52 9.63
CA VAL A 355 -6.48 7.51 10.72
C VAL A 355 -7.34 8.72 10.33
N PRO A 356 -8.28 9.19 11.19
CA PRO A 356 -8.95 10.45 10.97
C PRO A 356 -7.93 11.59 10.81
N ARG A 357 -8.05 12.40 9.77
CA ARG A 357 -7.07 13.46 9.47
C ARG A 357 -6.89 14.45 10.63
N ARG A 358 -7.92 14.68 11.42
CA ARG A 358 -7.84 15.52 12.61
C ARG A 358 -6.95 14.90 13.71
N GLU A 359 -6.96 13.58 13.86
CA GLU A 359 -6.11 12.90 14.84
C GLU A 359 -4.63 13.00 14.43
N VAL A 360 -4.33 12.86 13.12
CA VAL A 360 -2.97 13.13 12.64
C VAL A 360 -2.55 14.56 12.97
N LYS A 361 -3.42 15.55 12.76
CA LYS A 361 -3.12 16.96 13.11
C LYS A 361 -2.89 17.12 14.61
N ARG A 362 -3.71 16.49 15.47
CA ARG A 362 -3.51 16.52 16.93
C ARG A 362 -2.17 15.94 17.36
N ILE A 363 -1.76 14.81 16.75
CA ILE A 363 -0.45 14.22 16.99
C ILE A 363 0.65 15.18 16.59
N LEU A 364 0.59 15.77 15.39
CA LEU A 364 1.58 16.75 14.93
C LEU A 364 1.66 17.99 15.84
N ASP A 365 0.52 18.51 16.28
CA ASP A 365 0.47 19.64 17.20
C ASP A 365 1.05 19.29 18.58
N ALA A 366 0.75 18.07 19.09
CA ALA A 366 1.29 17.60 20.35
C ALA A 366 2.81 17.36 20.27
N ILE A 367 3.33 16.90 19.14
CA ILE A 367 4.77 16.77 18.89
C ILE A 367 5.42 18.16 18.85
N ALA A 368 4.85 19.11 18.09
CA ALA A 368 5.39 20.45 17.91
C ALA A 368 5.49 21.23 19.21
N ASN A 369 4.49 21.07 20.11
CA ASN A 369 4.42 21.80 21.39
C ASN A 369 5.03 21.04 22.58
N GLY A 370 5.65 19.86 22.35
CA GLY A 370 6.30 19.06 23.39
C GLY A 370 5.35 18.21 24.26
N GLY A 371 4.06 18.11 23.92
CA GLY A 371 3.12 17.21 24.57
C GLY A 371 3.37 15.73 24.24
N ILE A 372 4.05 15.46 23.12
CA ILE A 372 4.67 14.20 22.77
C ILE A 372 6.17 14.47 22.55
N ASP A 373 7.02 13.92 23.39
CA ASP A 373 8.48 14.21 23.46
C ASP A 373 9.37 12.99 23.24
N SER A 374 8.81 11.86 22.87
CA SER A 374 9.51 10.60 22.67
C SER A 374 8.92 9.78 21.51
N LEU A 375 9.74 8.92 20.88
CA LEU A 375 9.29 8.02 19.82
C LEU A 375 8.21 7.07 20.35
N GLU A 376 8.34 6.57 21.57
CA GLU A 376 7.32 5.77 22.25
C GLU A 376 6.00 6.54 22.48
N GLY A 377 6.08 7.84 22.66
CA GLY A 377 4.91 8.72 22.76
C GLY A 377 4.14 8.79 21.46
N ILE A 378 4.86 8.89 20.33
CA ILE A 378 4.27 8.84 18.99
C ILE A 378 3.60 7.47 18.77
N ASP A 379 4.30 6.40 19.09
CA ASP A 379 3.79 5.03 18.96
C ASP A 379 2.49 4.84 19.75
N ARG A 380 2.46 5.25 21.03
CA ARG A 380 1.25 5.19 21.88
C ARG A 380 0.08 6.02 21.33
N ALA A 381 0.37 7.13 20.65
CA ALA A 381 -0.69 7.92 20.04
C ALA A 381 -1.37 7.19 18.88
N PHE A 382 -0.60 6.52 18.03
CA PHE A 382 -1.14 5.70 16.95
C PHE A 382 -1.79 4.41 17.46
N ASP A 383 -1.28 3.80 18.54
CA ASP A 383 -1.88 2.62 19.18
C ASP A 383 -3.29 2.91 19.71
N ARG A 384 -3.51 4.08 20.32
CA ARG A 384 -4.85 4.50 20.79
C ARG A 384 -5.84 4.61 19.65
N ILE A 385 -5.42 5.19 18.51
CA ILE A 385 -6.27 5.30 17.32
C ILE A 385 -6.58 3.91 16.76
N ALA A 386 -5.61 3.00 16.73
CA ALA A 386 -5.82 1.63 16.30
C ALA A 386 -6.84 0.89 17.20
N ALA A 387 -6.73 1.07 18.52
CA ALA A 387 -7.63 0.45 19.48
C ALA A 387 -9.08 0.96 19.39
N ASP A 388 -9.27 2.24 19.05
CA ASP A 388 -10.58 2.87 18.90
C ASP A 388 -11.07 2.95 17.44
N TYR A 389 -10.43 2.22 16.52
CA TYR A 389 -10.71 2.30 15.08
C TYR A 389 -12.20 2.10 14.75
N ASP A 390 -12.83 1.06 15.28
CA ASP A 390 -14.25 0.75 15.00
C ASP A 390 -15.20 1.87 15.45
N HIS A 391 -14.87 2.54 16.56
CA HIS A 391 -15.66 3.65 17.06
C HIS A 391 -15.55 4.88 16.16
N TYR A 392 -14.34 5.18 15.69
CA TYR A 392 -14.10 6.24 14.70
C TYR A 392 -14.80 5.94 13.37
N ALA A 393 -14.69 4.71 12.86
CA ALA A 393 -15.28 4.30 11.59
C ALA A 393 -16.81 4.37 11.64
N ARG A 394 -17.42 3.88 12.72
CA ARG A 394 -18.86 3.97 12.95
C ARG A 394 -19.33 5.43 12.99
N SER A 395 -18.69 6.29 13.77
CA SER A 395 -19.04 7.71 13.86
C SER A 395 -18.97 8.40 12.49
N TRP A 396 -17.97 8.05 11.67
CA TRP A 396 -17.88 8.54 10.30
C TRP A 396 -19.09 8.10 9.46
N ALA A 397 -19.44 6.82 9.53
CA ALA A 397 -20.55 6.25 8.75
C ALA A 397 -21.91 6.82 9.20
N GLU A 398 -22.14 7.02 10.51
CA GLU A 398 -23.33 7.71 11.04
C GLU A 398 -23.42 9.15 10.51
N GLY A 399 -22.29 9.87 10.47
CA GLY A 399 -22.23 11.22 9.90
C GLY A 399 -22.57 11.28 8.40
N VAL A 400 -22.09 10.34 7.62
CA VAL A 400 -22.42 10.22 6.19
C VAL A 400 -23.90 9.85 6.00
N LEU A 401 -24.40 8.89 6.79
CA LEU A 401 -25.81 8.49 6.73
C LEU A 401 -26.72 9.66 7.10
N ALA A 402 -26.37 10.44 8.13
CA ALA A 402 -27.11 11.65 8.50
C ALA A 402 -27.17 12.70 7.38
N GLN A 403 -26.07 12.87 6.63
CA GLN A 403 -26.05 13.76 5.47
C GLN A 403 -26.98 13.27 4.34
N LEU A 404 -27.04 11.95 4.11
CA LEU A 404 -27.90 11.36 3.11
C LEU A 404 -29.40 11.44 3.48
N LEU A 405 -29.73 11.29 4.76
CA LEU A 405 -31.10 11.36 5.28
C LEU A 405 -31.57 12.81 5.52
N GLY A 406 -30.66 13.74 5.73
CA GLY A 406 -30.95 15.12 6.12
C GLY A 406 -31.26 15.29 7.62
N HIS A 407 -31.12 14.23 8.43
CA HIS A 407 -31.31 14.22 9.89
C HIS A 407 -30.44 13.16 10.55
N ALA A 408 -30.32 13.20 11.89
CA ALA A 408 -29.61 12.14 12.64
C ALA A 408 -30.35 10.80 12.48
N PRO A 409 -29.63 9.71 12.09
CA PRO A 409 -30.27 8.43 11.81
C PRO A 409 -30.84 7.79 13.09
N SER A 410 -32.05 7.24 12.99
CA SER A 410 -32.65 6.42 14.03
C SER A 410 -31.99 5.02 14.10
N PRO A 411 -32.17 4.26 15.21
CA PRO A 411 -31.71 2.89 15.28
C PRO A 411 -32.25 1.99 14.18
N GLU A 412 -33.48 2.20 13.74
CA GLU A 412 -34.13 1.47 12.64
C GLU A 412 -33.47 1.76 11.30
N GLU A 413 -33.19 3.04 11.01
CA GLU A 413 -32.52 3.47 9.79
C GLU A 413 -31.07 2.95 9.74
N ILE A 414 -30.38 2.89 10.87
CA ILE A 414 -29.05 2.25 10.97
C ILE A 414 -29.17 0.75 10.65
N ALA A 415 -30.15 0.05 11.21
CA ALA A 415 -30.36 -1.38 10.93
C ALA A 415 -30.70 -1.64 9.45
N GLU A 416 -31.47 -0.77 8.83
CA GLU A 416 -31.76 -0.81 7.39
C GLU A 416 -30.49 -0.61 6.55
N ALA A 417 -29.67 0.38 6.91
CA ALA A 417 -28.38 0.64 6.23
C ALA A 417 -27.42 -0.55 6.37
N VAL A 418 -27.35 -1.19 7.54
CA VAL A 418 -26.56 -2.42 7.74
C VAL A 418 -27.05 -3.53 6.81
N THR A 419 -28.39 -3.78 6.77
CA THR A 419 -28.99 -4.81 5.92
C THR A 419 -28.75 -4.54 4.43
N ALA A 420 -28.92 -3.29 3.99
CA ALA A 420 -28.66 -2.88 2.61
C ALA A 420 -27.17 -3.05 2.25
N GLY A 421 -26.27 -2.72 3.17
CA GLY A 421 -24.83 -2.92 3.02
C GLY A 421 -24.45 -4.39 2.83
N GLU A 422 -25.04 -5.29 3.61
CA GLU A 422 -24.82 -6.74 3.49
C GLU A 422 -25.23 -7.29 2.12
N ARG A 423 -26.43 -6.95 1.67
CA ARG A 423 -26.92 -7.35 0.33
C ARG A 423 -26.03 -6.84 -0.78
N THR A 424 -25.55 -5.60 -0.63
CA THR A 424 -24.70 -4.98 -1.65
C THR A 424 -23.30 -5.58 -1.67
N ARG A 425 -22.72 -5.92 -0.51
CA ARG A 425 -21.45 -6.66 -0.41
C ARG A 425 -21.54 -8.02 -1.10
N GLU A 426 -22.63 -8.76 -0.86
CA GLU A 426 -22.84 -10.04 -1.52
C GLU A 426 -22.95 -9.89 -3.05
N THR A 427 -23.59 -8.83 -3.54
CA THR A 427 -23.65 -8.52 -4.97
C THR A 427 -22.28 -8.23 -5.57
N LEU A 428 -21.43 -7.44 -4.87
CA LEU A 428 -20.06 -7.15 -5.33
C LEU A 428 -19.19 -8.41 -5.30
N ARG A 429 -19.31 -9.24 -4.24
CA ARG A 429 -18.62 -10.51 -4.13
C ARG A 429 -18.98 -11.46 -5.27
N LYS A 430 -20.25 -11.58 -5.57
CA LYS A 430 -20.72 -12.40 -6.71
C LYS A 430 -20.13 -11.90 -8.03
N SER A 431 -20.07 -10.58 -8.24
CA SER A 431 -19.46 -10.01 -9.45
C SER A 431 -17.97 -10.36 -9.57
N ALA A 432 -17.25 -10.40 -8.45
CA ALA A 432 -15.85 -10.83 -8.42
C ALA A 432 -15.70 -12.35 -8.69
N GLU A 433 -16.59 -13.18 -8.17
CA GLU A 433 -16.60 -14.62 -8.49
C GLU A 433 -16.94 -14.88 -9.96
N ASP A 434 -17.87 -14.11 -10.54
CA ASP A 434 -18.16 -14.17 -11.98
C ASP A 434 -16.93 -13.76 -12.82
N ASP A 435 -16.15 -12.79 -12.35
CA ASP A 435 -14.86 -12.42 -12.97
C ASP A 435 -13.84 -13.57 -12.89
N ARG A 436 -13.71 -14.21 -11.73
CA ARG A 436 -12.89 -15.42 -11.56
C ARG A 436 -13.30 -16.56 -12.50
N ALA A 437 -14.61 -16.77 -12.67
CA ALA A 437 -15.14 -17.84 -13.51
C ALA A 437 -14.70 -17.72 -14.97
N ARG A 438 -14.38 -16.51 -15.44
CA ARG A 438 -13.85 -16.27 -16.80
C ARG A 438 -12.51 -16.96 -17.03
N ASP A 439 -11.67 -17.08 -16.00
CA ASP A 439 -10.39 -17.81 -16.09
C ASP A 439 -10.55 -19.31 -16.33
N CYS A 440 -11.77 -19.84 -16.15
CA CYS A 440 -12.12 -21.24 -16.38
C CYS A 440 -12.96 -21.41 -17.66
N SER A 441 -13.12 -20.35 -18.47
CA SER A 441 -13.90 -20.42 -19.71
C SER A 441 -13.15 -21.16 -20.82
N PRO A 442 -13.85 -21.79 -21.80
CA PRO A 442 -13.22 -22.45 -22.93
C PRO A 442 -12.26 -21.55 -23.72
N ALA A 443 -12.51 -20.23 -23.74
CA ALA A 443 -11.61 -19.27 -24.39
C ALA A 443 -10.19 -19.26 -23.79
N MET A 444 -10.01 -19.74 -22.56
CA MET A 444 -8.72 -19.83 -21.86
C MET A 444 -7.97 -21.15 -22.13
N ALA A 445 -8.53 -22.04 -22.90
CA ALA A 445 -7.91 -23.33 -23.26
C ALA A 445 -6.88 -23.21 -24.41
N VAL A 446 -6.49 -22.01 -24.77
CA VAL A 446 -5.45 -21.77 -25.78
C VAL A 446 -4.10 -22.30 -25.26
N GLY A 447 -3.43 -23.14 -26.04
CA GLY A 447 -2.17 -23.79 -25.69
C GLY A 447 -2.30 -25.11 -24.90
N TYR A 448 -3.53 -25.56 -24.66
CA TYR A 448 -3.81 -26.88 -24.12
C TYR A 448 -4.25 -27.83 -25.21
N GLY A 449 -4.00 -29.15 -25.05
CA GLY A 449 -4.37 -30.17 -26.00
C GLY A 449 -3.85 -29.88 -27.43
N VAL A 450 -2.56 -29.50 -27.56
CA VAL A 450 -1.99 -29.05 -28.85
C VAL A 450 -2.10 -30.12 -29.93
N ASP A 451 -1.96 -31.41 -29.56
CA ASP A 451 -2.08 -32.56 -30.43
C ASP A 451 -3.39 -33.35 -30.19
N ALA A 452 -4.40 -32.71 -29.57
CA ALA A 452 -5.70 -33.35 -29.34
C ALA A 452 -6.48 -33.51 -30.64
N ASP A 453 -7.08 -34.66 -30.84
CA ASP A 453 -7.90 -34.94 -32.01
C ASP A 453 -9.31 -34.36 -31.92
N SER A 454 -9.73 -33.85 -30.74
CA SER A 454 -11.04 -33.29 -30.48
C SER A 454 -11.01 -32.12 -29.48
N GLU A 455 -12.02 -31.24 -29.54
CA GLU A 455 -12.22 -30.17 -28.53
C GLU A 455 -12.48 -30.78 -27.14
N GLU A 456 -13.04 -31.98 -27.02
CA GLU A 456 -13.28 -32.66 -25.76
C GLU A 456 -11.94 -33.05 -25.10
N GLU A 457 -11.01 -33.62 -25.83
CA GLU A 457 -9.66 -33.97 -25.35
C GLU A 457 -8.87 -32.72 -24.95
N LYS A 458 -8.96 -31.65 -25.75
CA LYS A 458 -8.35 -30.35 -25.44
C LYS A 458 -8.88 -29.78 -24.13
N MET A 459 -10.20 -29.80 -23.94
CA MET A 459 -10.82 -29.34 -22.70
C MET A 459 -10.50 -30.23 -21.52
N GLN A 460 -10.36 -31.53 -21.72
CA GLN A 460 -9.92 -32.46 -20.68
C GLN A 460 -8.49 -32.17 -20.23
N ASP A 461 -7.56 -31.91 -21.15
CA ASP A 461 -6.20 -31.49 -20.82
C ASP A 461 -6.21 -30.17 -20.02
N TYR A 462 -6.95 -29.17 -20.51
CA TYR A 462 -7.12 -27.89 -19.81
C TYR A 462 -7.65 -28.05 -18.39
N HIS A 463 -8.70 -28.82 -18.18
CA HIS A 463 -9.30 -29.06 -16.87
C HIS A 463 -8.32 -29.82 -15.94
N THR A 464 -7.60 -30.79 -16.48
CA THR A 464 -6.61 -31.59 -15.73
C THR A 464 -5.48 -30.70 -15.20
N VAL A 465 -4.89 -29.89 -16.06
CA VAL A 465 -3.78 -29.00 -15.70
C VAL A 465 -4.22 -27.89 -14.74
N ARG A 466 -5.41 -27.33 -14.96
CA ARG A 466 -5.97 -26.27 -14.10
C ARG A 466 -6.57 -26.77 -12.79
N GLY A 467 -6.71 -28.07 -12.61
CA GLY A 467 -7.39 -28.67 -11.45
C GLY A 467 -8.87 -28.32 -11.36
N ILE A 468 -9.52 -28.07 -12.49
CA ILE A 468 -10.96 -27.78 -12.59
C ILE A 468 -11.68 -29.11 -12.58
N ARG A 469 -12.54 -29.36 -11.57
CA ARG A 469 -13.37 -30.57 -11.43
C ARG A 469 -14.80 -30.28 -11.78
#